data_7a7cbeca2610e20ac12b22510a35cb99
#
_entry.id   7a7cbeca2610e20ac12b22510a35cb99
#
_cell.length_a   1.000
_cell.length_b   1.000
_cell.length_c   1.000
_cell.angle_alpha   90.00
_cell.angle_beta   90.00
_cell.angle_gamma   90.00
#
_symmetry.space_group_name_H-M   'P 1'
#
loop_
_entity.id
_entity.type
_entity.pdbx_description
1 polymer ?
#
loop_
_entity_poly.entity_id
_entity_poly.type
_entity_poly.pdbx_seq_one_letter_code
_entity_poly.pdbx_strand_id
1 'polypeptide(L)'
;MKISATFAVSLIIFLGIFSQWLAWKISKPAIVIMSLAGLIVGPFLNIIVPSQVLGDGLYKSIISISVAIILFEGSLSLDFKEITDTRMTIKRIVVFGALIAWILGSLSAYFLAGLSITTSLVIGAVLIVTGPTVIIALLRQAKLDAKVSTILKWEGILVDPMGAILAVLSFEAAKVLTSPNVNAGILVQFGIGVVIAAIIGGLVGVGTGKALQKDYFPEYLKSAIVLCLVLGTFSLSEFITHETGLLAVTVMGVILANMHISSIEQVMHFNENISVILTSSVFIMLTASLSRTVLVDIFQLKIILFVLSMLFIVRPLSIWLSTIGTDLSLKEKTLIGWIAPRGIVALTVTGYFSHLLVEEGYQDAELLLALTFALVIVTVVAHGFSIQPLAKKLGLAHDGKPGVVIVGSNPFTVAMAKFLNTWDIPSLIVDYSGKNLENVINTDIETYQGEILYEVANYNLDLVIYKKMLLNTPIPLYNILVSNEFVGKFEHSSICIINVLGDKVRSDFKELQNIGVPRLGDYRATYLSLIRLVEDGYDFTATQITEDLTEEEYYRVMDYRRINIFTMTETGDIEFFTTEHKPRISSGDYIVSLTPPSPDDTGQHLEFTTSRADFNTIQNS
;
A
#
# COMPACT_ATOMS: atom_id res chain seq x y z
N MET A 1 33.33 -21.85 11.23
CA MET A 1 33.12 -22.27 9.82
C MET A 1 33.00 -21.01 8.99
N LYS A 2 33.87 -20.77 7.99
CA LYS A 2 33.71 -19.59 7.12
C LYS A 2 32.52 -19.83 6.21
N ILE A 3 31.44 -19.10 6.45
CA ILE A 3 30.23 -19.14 5.63
C ILE A 3 30.57 -18.53 4.25
N SER A 4 30.23 -19.22 3.17
CA SER A 4 30.44 -18.68 1.82
C SER A 4 29.49 -17.51 1.54
N ALA A 5 29.93 -16.56 0.72
CA ALA A 5 29.11 -15.43 0.29
C ALA A 5 27.79 -15.90 -0.36
N THR A 6 27.84 -16.98 -1.16
CA THR A 6 26.66 -17.57 -1.79
C THR A 6 25.64 -18.03 -0.75
N PHE A 7 26.08 -18.75 0.29
CA PHE A 7 25.18 -19.22 1.35
C PHE A 7 24.58 -18.03 2.12
N ALA A 8 25.39 -17.01 2.42
CA ALA A 8 24.92 -15.82 3.13
C ALA A 8 23.83 -15.08 2.35
N VAL A 9 24.05 -14.84 1.04
CA VAL A 9 23.06 -14.16 0.19
C VAL A 9 21.79 -15.00 0.08
N SER A 10 21.91 -16.31 -0.16
CA SER A 10 20.75 -17.20 -0.24
C SER A 10 19.94 -17.21 1.05
N LEU A 11 20.61 -17.26 2.21
CA LEU A 11 19.94 -17.25 3.51
C LEU A 11 19.26 -15.90 3.79
N ILE A 12 19.87 -14.77 3.41
CA ILE A 12 19.29 -13.44 3.54
C ILE A 12 17.99 -13.34 2.74
N ILE A 13 18.02 -13.74 1.46
CA ILE A 13 16.84 -13.73 0.58
C ILE A 13 15.74 -14.63 1.14
N PHE A 14 16.10 -15.86 1.53
CA PHE A 14 15.17 -16.82 2.11
C PHE A 14 14.50 -16.27 3.38
N LEU A 15 15.30 -15.77 4.33
CA LEU A 15 14.77 -15.19 5.56
C LEU A 15 13.89 -13.96 5.28
N GLY A 16 14.25 -13.16 4.27
CA GLY A 16 13.47 -12.01 3.85
C GLY A 16 12.07 -12.41 3.40
N ILE A 17 11.96 -13.31 2.44
CA ILE A 17 10.68 -13.77 1.90
C ILE A 17 9.89 -14.57 2.94
N PHE A 18 10.57 -15.42 3.74
CA PHE A 18 9.92 -16.15 4.83
C PHE A 18 9.33 -15.19 5.88
N SER A 19 10.05 -14.11 6.22
CA SER A 19 9.55 -13.08 7.14
C SER A 19 8.32 -12.35 6.59
N GLN A 20 8.27 -12.07 5.29
CA GLN A 20 7.11 -11.50 4.61
C GLN A 20 5.89 -12.43 4.71
N TRP A 21 6.09 -13.71 4.37
CA TRP A 21 5.04 -14.72 4.46
C TRP A 21 4.51 -14.88 5.89
N LEU A 22 5.42 -14.97 6.88
CA LEU A 22 5.05 -15.10 8.29
C LEU A 22 4.26 -13.86 8.76
N ALA A 23 4.69 -12.67 8.38
CA ALA A 23 4.03 -11.40 8.68
C ALA A 23 2.58 -11.38 8.17
N TRP A 24 2.39 -11.80 6.91
CA TRP A 24 1.07 -11.93 6.31
C TRP A 24 0.19 -12.90 7.09
N LYS A 25 0.73 -14.09 7.43
CA LYS A 25 -0.01 -15.13 8.15
C LYS A 25 -0.47 -14.70 9.54
N ILE A 26 0.36 -13.92 10.26
CA ILE A 26 0.04 -13.45 11.64
C ILE A 26 -0.55 -12.03 11.66
N SER A 27 -0.78 -11.43 10.48
CA SER A 27 -1.31 -10.06 10.31
C SER A 27 -0.50 -9.02 11.10
N LYS A 28 0.83 -9.11 11.02
CA LYS A 28 1.78 -8.17 11.67
C LYS A 28 2.67 -7.48 10.63
N PRO A 29 3.22 -6.29 10.95
CA PRO A 29 4.10 -5.58 10.02
C PRO A 29 5.34 -6.41 9.65
N ALA A 30 5.55 -6.64 8.35
CA ALA A 30 6.65 -7.47 7.84
C ALA A 30 8.02 -6.97 8.27
N ILE A 31 8.21 -5.64 8.33
CA ILE A 31 9.46 -5.00 8.69
C ILE A 31 9.91 -5.35 10.10
N VAL A 32 8.97 -5.48 11.05
CA VAL A 32 9.28 -5.90 12.43
C VAL A 32 9.86 -7.32 12.43
N ILE A 33 9.25 -8.22 11.69
CA ILE A 33 9.68 -9.63 11.63
C ILE A 33 11.02 -9.76 10.91
N MET A 34 11.22 -9.02 9.81
CA MET A 34 12.49 -8.96 9.10
C MET A 34 13.62 -8.41 9.99
N SER A 35 13.35 -7.33 10.73
CA SER A 35 14.31 -6.74 11.65
C SER A 35 14.69 -7.73 12.77
N LEU A 36 13.72 -8.43 13.35
CA LEU A 36 13.96 -9.46 14.34
C LEU A 36 14.78 -10.63 13.77
N ALA A 37 14.44 -11.10 12.58
CA ALA A 37 15.18 -12.18 11.92
C ALA A 37 16.65 -11.79 11.67
N GLY A 38 16.91 -10.57 11.18
CA GLY A 38 18.24 -10.05 10.99
C GLY A 38 19.04 -9.90 12.28
N LEU A 39 18.42 -9.38 13.36
CA LEU A 39 19.04 -9.30 14.68
C LEU A 39 19.40 -10.69 15.24
N ILE A 40 18.51 -11.66 15.08
CA ILE A 40 18.76 -13.04 15.54
C ILE A 40 19.98 -13.63 14.82
N VAL A 41 20.00 -13.56 13.49
CA VAL A 41 21.04 -14.19 12.67
C VAL A 41 22.37 -13.45 12.75
N GLY A 42 22.32 -12.12 12.89
CA GLY A 42 23.50 -11.24 13.03
C GLY A 42 24.00 -11.15 14.46
N PRO A 43 23.69 -10.08 15.19
CA PRO A 43 24.33 -9.76 16.47
C PRO A 43 24.06 -10.77 17.59
N PHE A 44 22.91 -11.48 17.60
CA PHE A 44 22.63 -12.45 18.66
C PHE A 44 23.34 -13.79 18.45
N LEU A 45 23.14 -14.43 17.30
CA LEU A 45 23.71 -15.74 16.99
C LEU A 45 25.08 -15.67 16.29
N ASN A 46 25.43 -14.51 15.75
CA ASN A 46 26.66 -14.28 14.99
C ASN A 46 26.88 -15.30 13.84
N ILE A 47 25.75 -15.70 13.21
CA ILE A 47 25.78 -16.65 12.10
C ILE A 47 26.30 -15.95 10.85
N ILE A 48 25.75 -14.77 10.52
CA ILE A 48 26.15 -13.99 9.35
C ILE A 48 26.31 -12.53 9.75
N VAL A 49 27.44 -11.94 9.39
CA VAL A 49 27.68 -10.51 9.36
C VAL A 49 27.86 -10.11 7.89
N PRO A 50 26.80 -9.61 7.21
CA PRO A 50 26.81 -9.40 5.76
C PRO A 50 27.96 -8.51 5.27
N SER A 51 28.29 -7.43 5.99
CA SER A 51 29.41 -6.54 5.67
C SER A 51 30.76 -7.25 5.66
N GLN A 52 30.98 -8.20 6.58
CA GLN A 52 32.25 -8.97 6.63
C GLN A 52 32.29 -10.08 5.57
N VAL A 53 31.17 -10.72 5.27
CA VAL A 53 31.10 -11.83 4.31
C VAL A 53 31.19 -11.34 2.87
N LEU A 54 30.52 -10.24 2.54
CA LEU A 54 30.50 -9.64 1.20
C LEU A 54 31.66 -8.67 0.96
N GLY A 55 32.23 -8.14 2.04
CA GLY A 55 33.14 -6.99 2.02
C GLY A 55 32.38 -5.66 1.85
N ASP A 56 32.95 -4.60 2.40
CA ASP A 56 32.28 -3.30 2.52
C ASP A 56 31.86 -2.70 1.15
N GLY A 57 32.68 -2.88 0.12
CA GLY A 57 32.38 -2.36 -1.22
C GLY A 57 31.12 -2.98 -1.85
N LEU A 58 31.06 -4.32 -1.89
CA LEU A 58 29.89 -5.02 -2.45
C LEU A 58 28.66 -4.83 -1.58
N TYR A 59 28.82 -4.84 -0.25
CA TYR A 59 27.74 -4.61 0.70
C TYR A 59 27.07 -3.25 0.45
N LYS A 60 27.84 -2.17 0.38
CA LYS A 60 27.34 -0.81 0.09
C LYS A 60 26.68 -0.73 -1.30
N SER A 61 27.32 -1.30 -2.33
CA SER A 61 26.79 -1.27 -3.71
C SER A 61 25.45 -2.00 -3.83
N ILE A 62 25.30 -3.17 -3.21
CA ILE A 62 24.04 -3.92 -3.22
C ILE A 62 22.92 -3.08 -2.57
N ILE A 63 23.19 -2.46 -1.44
CA ILE A 63 22.21 -1.63 -0.74
C ILE A 63 21.83 -0.42 -1.60
N SER A 64 22.81 0.34 -2.13
CA SER A 64 22.53 1.54 -2.93
C SER A 64 21.71 1.23 -4.20
N ILE A 65 22.08 0.16 -4.92
CA ILE A 65 21.33 -0.32 -6.09
C ILE A 65 19.91 -0.73 -5.69
N SER A 66 19.77 -1.47 -4.58
CA SER A 66 18.45 -1.89 -4.09
C SER A 66 17.57 -0.69 -3.76
N VAL A 67 18.12 0.32 -3.06
CA VAL A 67 17.40 1.54 -2.72
C VAL A 67 16.99 2.31 -3.99
N ALA A 68 17.85 2.39 -5.01
CA ALA A 68 17.52 3.03 -6.28
C ALA A 68 16.34 2.37 -6.99
N ILE A 69 16.31 1.03 -7.05
CA ILE A 69 15.20 0.26 -7.65
C ILE A 69 13.90 0.46 -6.86
N ILE A 70 13.98 0.40 -5.52
CA ILE A 70 12.84 0.58 -4.63
C ILE A 70 12.25 1.98 -4.77
N LEU A 71 13.09 3.02 -4.84
CA LEU A 71 12.63 4.39 -5.04
C LEU A 71 12.01 4.61 -6.43
N PHE A 72 12.60 4.00 -7.45
CA PHE A 72 12.02 4.03 -8.79
C PHE A 72 10.63 3.39 -8.81
N GLU A 73 10.47 2.19 -8.22
CA GLU A 73 9.17 1.52 -8.09
C GLU A 73 8.17 2.39 -7.34
N GLY A 74 8.56 2.92 -6.18
CA GLY A 74 7.72 3.85 -5.43
C GLY A 74 7.29 5.07 -6.27
N SER A 75 8.21 5.63 -7.07
CA SER A 75 7.95 6.80 -7.92
C SER A 75 7.01 6.48 -9.09
N LEU A 76 7.04 5.25 -9.62
CA LEU A 76 6.09 4.80 -10.64
C LEU A 76 4.64 4.79 -10.15
N SER A 77 4.42 4.76 -8.84
CA SER A 77 3.08 4.81 -8.24
C SER A 77 2.54 6.24 -8.05
N LEU A 78 3.29 7.28 -8.45
CA LEU A 78 2.92 8.68 -8.25
C LEU A 78 2.22 9.27 -9.49
N ASP A 79 0.91 9.16 -9.57
CA ASP A 79 0.12 9.82 -10.62
C ASP A 79 -0.36 11.21 -10.16
N PHE A 80 -0.05 12.26 -10.94
CA PHE A 80 -0.46 13.64 -10.63
C PHE A 80 -1.99 13.83 -10.60
N LYS A 81 -2.76 12.95 -11.22
CA LYS A 81 -4.22 12.99 -11.16
C LYS A 81 -4.73 12.69 -9.75
N GLU A 82 -4.04 11.80 -9.01
CA GLU A 82 -4.38 11.42 -7.64
C GLU A 82 -4.35 12.59 -6.66
N ILE A 83 -3.56 13.64 -6.93
CA ILE A 83 -3.32 14.74 -5.98
C ILE A 83 -4.03 16.04 -6.32
N THR A 84 -4.99 16.04 -7.25
CA THR A 84 -5.63 17.28 -7.73
C THR A 84 -6.10 18.15 -6.56
N ASP A 85 -6.76 17.58 -5.56
CA ASP A 85 -7.30 18.29 -4.40
C ASP A 85 -6.28 18.49 -3.26
N THR A 86 -5.23 17.65 -3.19
CA THR A 86 -4.26 17.65 -2.08
C THR A 86 -2.91 18.28 -2.46
N ARG A 87 -2.74 18.72 -3.70
CA ARG A 87 -1.47 19.21 -4.27
C ARG A 87 -0.81 20.31 -3.42
N MET A 88 -1.57 21.29 -2.97
CA MET A 88 -1.03 22.39 -2.16
C MET A 88 -0.58 21.91 -0.79
N THR A 89 -1.32 21.01 -0.18
CA THR A 89 -0.98 20.39 1.10
C THR A 89 0.29 19.58 1.02
N ILE A 90 0.41 18.71 0.02
CA ILE A 90 1.61 17.90 -0.25
C ILE A 90 2.82 18.82 -0.47
N LYS A 91 2.71 19.83 -1.34
CA LYS A 91 3.79 20.79 -1.59
C LYS A 91 4.25 21.47 -0.28
N ARG A 92 3.34 21.88 0.60
CA ARG A 92 3.68 22.51 1.86
C ARG A 92 4.39 21.55 2.82
N ILE A 93 3.91 20.31 2.93
CA ILE A 93 4.54 19.30 3.79
C ILE A 93 5.93 18.96 3.29
N VAL A 94 6.08 18.71 1.98
CA VAL A 94 7.35 18.32 1.37
C VAL A 94 8.41 19.44 1.46
N VAL A 95 8.02 20.71 1.26
CA VAL A 95 8.97 21.82 1.30
C VAL A 95 9.13 22.38 2.71
N PHE A 96 8.04 22.93 3.28
CA PHE A 96 8.13 23.59 4.58
C PHE A 96 8.19 22.61 5.74
N GLY A 97 7.43 21.49 5.64
CA GLY A 97 7.47 20.44 6.67
C GLY A 97 8.86 19.83 6.79
N ALA A 98 9.52 19.51 5.68
CA ALA A 98 10.88 19.00 5.67
C ALA A 98 11.89 20.00 6.28
N LEU A 99 11.81 21.28 5.92
CA LEU A 99 12.69 22.32 6.48
C LEU A 99 12.49 22.48 8.00
N ILE A 100 11.24 22.52 8.46
CA ILE A 100 10.93 22.61 9.89
C ILE A 100 11.42 21.37 10.63
N ALA A 101 11.18 20.16 10.05
CA ALA A 101 11.66 18.91 10.62
C ALA A 101 13.19 18.85 10.70
N TRP A 102 13.89 19.35 9.67
CA TRP A 102 15.35 19.46 9.69
C TRP A 102 15.82 20.34 10.84
N ILE A 103 15.33 21.58 10.95
CA ILE A 103 15.71 22.52 12.01
C ILE A 103 15.41 21.93 13.40
N LEU A 104 14.20 21.45 13.63
CA LEU A 104 13.81 20.90 14.92
C LEU A 104 14.55 19.60 15.25
N GLY A 105 14.79 18.74 14.25
CA GLY A 105 15.56 17.51 14.39
C GLY A 105 17.02 17.80 14.74
N SER A 106 17.64 18.80 14.09
CA SER A 106 18.99 19.26 14.39
C SER A 106 19.11 19.84 15.80
N LEU A 107 18.15 20.67 16.20
CA LEU A 107 18.09 21.19 17.57
C LEU A 107 17.94 20.06 18.62
N SER A 108 17.08 19.09 18.32
CA SER A 108 16.90 17.91 19.17
C SER A 108 18.19 17.10 19.30
N ALA A 109 18.91 16.88 18.20
CA ALA A 109 20.20 16.19 18.20
C ALA A 109 21.26 16.95 19.00
N TYR A 110 21.32 18.26 18.86
CA TYR A 110 22.27 19.11 19.61
C TYR A 110 21.96 19.12 21.11
N PHE A 111 20.72 19.42 21.51
CA PHE A 111 20.40 19.61 22.93
C PHE A 111 20.18 18.30 23.71
N LEU A 112 19.56 17.27 23.06
CA LEU A 112 19.21 16.04 23.76
C LEU A 112 20.23 14.92 23.55
N ALA A 113 20.71 14.74 22.32
CA ALA A 113 21.77 13.74 22.08
C ALA A 113 23.17 14.25 22.40
N GLY A 114 23.35 15.58 22.51
CA GLY A 114 24.65 16.21 22.88
C GLY A 114 25.67 16.16 21.75
N LEU A 115 25.23 16.19 20.50
CA LEU A 115 26.08 16.18 19.32
C LEU A 115 26.61 17.59 19.01
N SER A 116 27.72 17.68 18.29
CA SER A 116 28.21 18.94 17.73
C SER A 116 27.21 19.54 16.73
N ILE A 117 27.32 20.82 16.45
CA ILE A 117 26.41 21.52 15.51
C ILE A 117 26.46 20.86 14.13
N THR A 118 27.66 20.55 13.63
CA THR A 118 27.87 19.92 12.33
C THR A 118 27.19 18.56 12.27
N THR A 119 27.49 17.69 13.23
CA THR A 119 26.88 16.35 13.30
C THR A 119 25.35 16.44 13.46
N SER A 120 24.85 17.41 14.24
CA SER A 120 23.43 17.65 14.45
C SER A 120 22.71 18.11 13.19
N LEU A 121 23.32 18.99 12.38
CA LEU A 121 22.74 19.44 11.12
C LEU A 121 22.64 18.32 10.10
N VAL A 122 23.66 17.46 10.02
CA VAL A 122 23.67 16.33 9.09
C VAL A 122 22.64 15.28 9.51
N ILE A 123 22.61 14.86 10.78
CA ILE A 123 21.64 13.86 11.23
C ILE A 123 20.21 14.38 11.16
N GLY A 124 19.98 15.65 11.47
CA GLY A 124 18.68 16.29 11.31
C GLY A 124 18.18 16.22 9.87
N ALA A 125 19.06 16.43 8.89
CA ALA A 125 18.74 16.33 7.47
C ALA A 125 18.46 14.89 7.04
N VAL A 126 19.27 13.93 7.44
CA VAL A 126 19.02 12.51 7.16
C VAL A 126 17.69 12.06 7.74
N LEU A 127 17.36 12.51 8.94
CA LEU A 127 16.16 12.07 9.65
C LEU A 127 14.87 12.80 9.26
N ILE A 128 14.85 13.66 8.24
CA ILE A 128 13.59 14.06 7.60
C ILE A 128 13.03 12.95 6.73
N VAL A 129 13.88 12.06 6.22
CA VAL A 129 13.50 10.93 5.35
C VAL A 129 12.45 10.07 6.03
N THR A 130 11.32 9.90 5.36
CA THR A 130 10.27 8.95 5.72
C THR A 130 10.33 7.81 4.70
N GLY A 131 10.62 6.58 5.15
CA GLY A 131 10.84 5.47 4.22
C GLY A 131 9.59 5.09 3.42
N PRO A 132 9.57 5.24 2.08
CA PRO A 132 8.39 4.97 1.25
C PRO A 132 7.94 3.52 1.35
N THR A 133 8.86 2.56 1.38
CA THR A 133 8.57 1.13 1.52
C THR A 133 7.84 0.80 2.82
N VAL A 134 8.23 1.46 3.91
CA VAL A 134 7.58 1.28 5.21
C VAL A 134 6.19 1.89 5.20
N ILE A 135 6.05 3.10 4.66
CA ILE A 135 4.76 3.81 4.58
C ILE A 135 3.77 3.03 3.71
N ILE A 136 4.16 2.61 2.51
CA ILE A 136 3.26 1.86 1.61
C ILE A 136 2.78 0.57 2.28
N ALA A 137 3.67 -0.18 2.94
CA ALA A 137 3.31 -1.38 3.67
C ALA A 137 2.32 -1.11 4.82
N LEU A 138 2.51 -0.01 5.57
CA LEU A 138 1.61 0.38 6.66
C LEU A 138 0.24 0.84 6.14
N LEU A 139 0.20 1.59 5.04
CA LEU A 139 -1.04 2.08 4.43
C LEU A 139 -1.91 0.93 3.91
N ARG A 140 -1.31 -0.09 3.29
CA ARG A 140 -2.01 -1.31 2.85
C ARG A 140 -2.74 -2.02 4.01
N GLN A 141 -2.19 -1.99 5.23
CA GLN A 141 -2.78 -2.63 6.42
C GLN A 141 -3.82 -1.75 7.12
N ALA A 142 -3.65 -0.43 7.09
CA ALA A 142 -4.39 0.49 7.95
C ALA A 142 -5.77 0.90 7.40
N LYS A 143 -6.05 0.65 6.11
CA LYS A 143 -7.31 1.02 5.42
C LYS A 143 -7.74 2.47 5.70
N LEU A 144 -6.81 3.41 5.52
CA LEU A 144 -7.03 4.83 5.77
C LEU A 144 -7.88 5.47 4.66
N ASP A 145 -8.50 6.61 4.99
CA ASP A 145 -9.08 7.50 3.99
C ASP A 145 -8.10 7.79 2.85
N ALA A 146 -8.58 7.78 1.60
CA ALA A 146 -7.78 8.02 0.41
C ALA A 146 -6.95 9.31 0.51
N LYS A 147 -7.54 10.41 0.99
CA LYS A 147 -6.86 11.70 1.14
C LYS A 147 -5.62 11.62 2.05
N VAL A 148 -5.74 10.98 3.22
CA VAL A 148 -4.62 10.83 4.17
C VAL A 148 -3.58 9.86 3.61
N SER A 149 -4.04 8.76 3.02
CA SER A 149 -3.18 7.75 2.40
C SER A 149 -2.32 8.36 1.28
N THR A 150 -2.95 9.13 0.38
CA THR A 150 -2.27 9.83 -0.71
C THR A 150 -1.22 10.82 -0.20
N ILE A 151 -1.56 11.66 0.80
CA ILE A 151 -0.61 12.62 1.36
C ILE A 151 0.62 11.92 1.93
N LEU A 152 0.43 10.86 2.73
CA LEU A 152 1.53 10.11 3.34
C LEU A 152 2.40 9.38 2.31
N LYS A 153 1.77 8.80 1.28
CA LYS A 153 2.46 8.14 0.17
C LYS A 153 3.36 9.13 -0.59
N TRP A 154 2.80 10.26 -1.01
CA TRP A 154 3.54 11.29 -1.75
C TRP A 154 4.65 11.93 -0.92
N GLU A 155 4.38 12.22 0.35
CA GLU A 155 5.40 12.72 1.27
C GLU A 155 6.57 11.73 1.37
N GLY A 156 6.26 10.46 1.66
CA GLY A 156 7.29 9.43 1.85
C GLY A 156 8.22 9.26 0.64
N ILE A 157 7.67 9.36 -0.58
CA ILE A 157 8.46 9.17 -1.80
C ILE A 157 9.27 10.43 -2.15
N LEU A 158 8.66 11.63 -2.02
CA LEU A 158 9.34 12.86 -2.41
C LEU A 158 10.38 13.35 -1.40
N VAL A 159 10.15 13.13 -0.10
CA VAL A 159 11.08 13.57 0.95
C VAL A 159 12.31 12.67 1.04
N ASP A 160 12.23 11.43 0.59
CA ASP A 160 13.32 10.45 0.68
C ASP A 160 14.60 10.94 -0.05
N PRO A 161 14.59 11.26 -1.36
CA PRO A 161 15.77 11.83 -2.02
C PRO A 161 16.15 13.23 -1.50
N MET A 162 15.16 14.01 -1.03
CA MET A 162 15.45 15.35 -0.48
C MET A 162 16.28 15.28 0.80
N GLY A 163 16.06 14.29 1.64
CA GLY A 163 16.82 14.11 2.87
C GLY A 163 18.30 13.82 2.61
N ALA A 164 18.60 12.95 1.66
CA ALA A 164 19.97 12.64 1.26
C ALA A 164 20.68 13.91 0.70
N ILE A 165 20.02 14.63 -0.19
CA ILE A 165 20.55 15.90 -0.77
C ILE A 165 20.78 16.95 0.33
N LEU A 166 19.84 17.09 1.27
CA LEU A 166 19.95 18.06 2.36
C LEU A 166 21.06 17.66 3.35
N ALA A 167 21.32 16.37 3.54
CA ALA A 167 22.43 15.89 4.37
C ALA A 167 23.78 16.26 3.75
N VAL A 168 23.96 16.04 2.43
CA VAL A 168 25.17 16.49 1.71
C VAL A 168 25.33 18.01 1.81
N LEU A 169 24.25 18.75 1.55
CA LEU A 169 24.27 20.22 1.65
C LEU A 169 24.65 20.69 3.07
N SER A 170 24.10 20.02 4.10
CA SER A 170 24.43 20.34 5.50
C SER A 170 25.89 20.06 5.82
N PHE A 171 26.43 18.95 5.33
CA PHE A 171 27.82 18.57 5.52
C PHE A 171 28.77 19.54 4.82
N GLU A 172 28.54 19.87 3.55
CA GLU A 172 29.35 20.82 2.80
C GLU A 172 29.25 22.24 3.37
N ALA A 173 28.04 22.66 3.78
CA ALA A 173 27.87 23.96 4.45
C ALA A 173 28.65 24.04 5.76
N ALA A 174 28.64 22.95 6.56
CA ALA A 174 29.40 22.91 7.79
C ALA A 174 30.93 23.01 7.55
N LYS A 175 31.47 22.35 6.52
CA LYS A 175 32.86 22.49 6.09
C LYS A 175 33.22 23.93 5.73
N VAL A 176 32.36 24.61 4.95
CA VAL A 176 32.57 26.02 4.59
C VAL A 176 32.61 26.94 5.84
N LEU A 177 31.75 26.65 6.83
CA LEU A 177 31.67 27.47 8.05
C LEU A 177 32.82 27.22 9.04
N THR A 178 33.37 26.00 9.06
CA THR A 178 34.40 25.60 10.03
C THR A 178 35.83 25.75 9.51
N SER A 179 36.01 25.74 8.19
CA SER A 179 37.35 25.78 7.56
C SER A 179 37.54 27.04 6.72
N PRO A 180 38.40 27.99 7.11
CA PRO A 180 38.55 29.27 6.41
C PRO A 180 39.07 29.15 4.96
N ASN A 181 39.58 27.99 4.58
CA ASN A 181 40.15 27.72 3.24
C ASN A 181 39.18 27.04 2.27
N VAL A 182 37.95 26.72 2.70
CA VAL A 182 36.96 26.04 1.85
C VAL A 182 36.16 27.07 1.05
N ASN A 183 36.17 26.92 -0.27
CA ASN A 183 35.48 27.84 -1.16
C ASN A 183 33.97 27.60 -1.17
N ALA A 184 33.16 28.63 -0.90
CA ALA A 184 31.69 28.58 -1.01
C ALA A 184 31.18 28.11 -2.40
N GLY A 185 32.03 28.11 -3.42
CA GLY A 185 31.75 27.56 -4.75
C GLY A 185 31.35 26.07 -4.74
N ILE A 186 31.76 25.30 -3.72
CA ILE A 186 31.37 23.88 -3.56
C ILE A 186 29.85 23.73 -3.42
N LEU A 187 29.20 24.61 -2.68
CA LEU A 187 27.74 24.60 -2.53
C LEU A 187 27.02 24.87 -3.87
N VAL A 188 27.58 25.80 -4.68
CA VAL A 188 27.05 26.09 -6.03
C VAL A 188 27.25 24.88 -6.94
N GLN A 189 28.43 24.27 -6.91
CA GLN A 189 28.75 23.07 -7.70
C GLN A 189 27.84 21.90 -7.35
N PHE A 190 27.57 21.68 -6.06
CA PHE A 190 26.61 20.66 -5.62
C PHE A 190 25.19 20.97 -6.10
N GLY A 191 24.73 22.23 -5.99
CA GLY A 191 23.44 22.67 -6.51
C GLY A 191 23.29 22.43 -8.03
N ILE A 192 24.35 22.69 -8.80
CA ILE A 192 24.40 22.38 -10.23
C ILE A 192 24.29 20.86 -10.44
N GLY A 193 24.98 20.03 -9.65
CA GLY A 193 24.89 18.58 -9.71
C GLY A 193 23.47 18.06 -9.48
N VAL A 194 22.76 18.60 -8.50
CA VAL A 194 21.34 18.28 -8.24
C VAL A 194 20.45 18.59 -9.46
N VAL A 195 20.66 19.76 -10.10
CA VAL A 195 19.92 20.13 -11.31
C VAL A 195 20.25 19.19 -12.47
N ILE A 196 21.53 18.87 -12.66
CA ILE A 196 21.97 17.92 -13.70
C ILE A 196 21.33 16.53 -13.47
N ALA A 197 21.29 16.04 -12.24
CA ALA A 197 20.65 14.77 -11.90
C ALA A 197 19.15 14.75 -12.25
N ALA A 198 18.44 15.83 -11.94
CA ALA A 198 17.03 15.96 -12.30
C ALA A 198 16.84 16.00 -13.84
N ILE A 199 17.74 16.67 -14.56
CA ILE A 199 17.73 16.70 -16.04
C ILE A 199 18.01 15.32 -16.61
N ILE A 200 19.00 14.58 -16.09
CA ILE A 200 19.32 13.22 -16.53
C ILE A 200 18.11 12.31 -16.33
N GLY A 201 17.55 12.28 -15.12
CA GLY A 201 16.35 11.50 -14.81
C GLY A 201 15.17 11.88 -15.71
N GLY A 202 15.00 13.17 -15.96
CA GLY A 202 13.98 13.70 -16.85
C GLY A 202 14.16 13.26 -18.31
N LEU A 203 15.35 13.41 -18.87
CA LEU A 203 15.64 13.03 -20.26
C LEU A 203 15.51 11.51 -20.47
N VAL A 204 16.07 10.72 -19.55
CA VAL A 204 15.96 9.25 -19.64
C VAL A 204 14.51 8.81 -19.44
N GLY A 205 13.76 9.41 -18.50
CA GLY A 205 12.35 9.12 -18.27
C GLY A 205 11.49 9.39 -19.51
N VAL A 206 11.61 10.59 -20.11
CA VAL A 206 10.89 10.95 -21.35
C VAL A 206 11.32 10.05 -22.52
N GLY A 207 12.63 9.80 -22.67
CA GLY A 207 13.16 8.94 -23.73
C GLY A 207 12.62 7.51 -23.62
N THR A 208 12.69 6.93 -22.44
CA THR A 208 12.17 5.58 -22.15
C THR A 208 10.65 5.52 -22.38
N GLY A 209 9.90 6.50 -21.88
CA GLY A 209 8.46 6.55 -22.06
C GLY A 209 8.04 6.63 -23.54
N LYS A 210 8.71 7.48 -24.34
CA LYS A 210 8.47 7.54 -25.78
C LYS A 210 8.85 6.25 -26.52
N ALA A 211 9.91 5.58 -26.09
CA ALA A 211 10.33 4.32 -26.69
C ALA A 211 9.31 3.20 -26.38
N LEU A 212 8.75 3.18 -25.16
CA LEU A 212 7.68 2.25 -24.77
C LEU A 212 6.37 2.53 -25.52
N GLN A 213 5.97 3.81 -25.66
CA GLN A 213 4.78 4.22 -26.42
C GLN A 213 4.85 3.84 -27.90
N LYS A 214 6.05 3.82 -28.48
CA LYS A 214 6.27 3.47 -29.89
C LYS A 214 6.61 1.99 -30.12
N ASP A 215 6.52 1.17 -29.07
CA ASP A 215 6.84 -0.27 -29.10
C ASP A 215 8.21 -0.60 -29.72
N TYR A 216 9.23 0.24 -29.44
CA TYR A 216 10.59 -0.03 -29.92
C TYR A 216 11.21 -1.25 -29.27
N PHE A 217 10.68 -1.70 -28.11
CA PHE A 217 11.19 -2.85 -27.40
C PHE A 217 10.22 -4.03 -27.50
N PRO A 218 10.73 -5.26 -27.72
CA PRO A 218 9.92 -6.45 -27.63
C PRO A 218 9.27 -6.58 -26.24
N GLU A 219 8.03 -7.08 -26.16
CA GLU A 219 7.22 -7.13 -24.94
C GLU A 219 7.99 -7.79 -23.77
N TYR A 220 8.63 -8.93 -24.02
CA TYR A 220 9.37 -9.68 -23.01
C TYR A 220 10.63 -8.98 -22.49
N LEU A 221 11.14 -7.94 -23.16
CA LEU A 221 12.30 -7.17 -22.75
C LEU A 221 11.97 -5.82 -22.10
N LYS A 222 10.74 -5.30 -22.23
CA LYS A 222 10.37 -3.96 -21.76
C LYS A 222 10.77 -3.74 -20.30
N SER A 223 10.36 -4.63 -19.41
CA SER A 223 10.65 -4.49 -17.96
C SER A 223 12.14 -4.58 -17.65
N ALA A 224 12.86 -5.50 -18.32
CA ALA A 224 14.31 -5.66 -18.12
C ALA A 224 15.09 -4.44 -18.63
N ILE A 225 14.71 -3.86 -19.78
CA ILE A 225 15.34 -2.66 -20.32
C ILE A 225 15.09 -1.46 -19.40
N VAL A 226 13.86 -1.29 -18.90
CA VAL A 226 13.56 -0.22 -17.94
C VAL A 226 14.43 -0.35 -16.70
N LEU A 227 14.55 -1.55 -16.14
CA LEU A 227 15.43 -1.81 -14.99
C LEU A 227 16.90 -1.46 -15.29
N CYS A 228 17.43 -1.86 -16.46
CA CYS A 228 18.78 -1.49 -16.86
C CYS A 228 18.96 0.04 -17.01
N LEU A 229 17.97 0.74 -17.54
CA LEU A 229 17.99 2.20 -17.65
C LEU A 229 17.92 2.88 -16.28
N VAL A 230 17.17 2.34 -15.33
CA VAL A 230 17.16 2.80 -13.94
C VAL A 230 18.55 2.72 -13.32
N LEU A 231 19.20 1.55 -13.44
CA LEU A 231 20.55 1.35 -12.93
C LEU A 231 21.58 2.25 -13.60
N GLY A 232 21.46 2.44 -14.93
CA GLY A 232 22.29 3.35 -15.69
C GLY A 232 22.11 4.81 -15.26
N THR A 233 20.86 5.24 -15.07
CA THR A 233 20.51 6.59 -14.62
C THR A 233 21.05 6.86 -13.22
N PHE A 234 20.86 5.92 -12.30
CA PHE A 234 21.42 5.99 -10.95
C PHE A 234 22.93 6.13 -10.99
N SER A 235 23.62 5.19 -11.64
CA SER A 235 25.09 5.14 -11.67
C SER A 235 25.70 6.36 -12.35
N LEU A 236 25.10 6.84 -13.44
CA LEU A 236 25.58 8.03 -14.17
C LEU A 236 25.44 9.29 -13.31
N SER A 237 24.30 9.46 -12.64
CA SER A 237 24.07 10.62 -11.78
C SER A 237 24.98 10.59 -10.56
N GLU A 238 25.13 9.42 -9.91
CA GLU A 238 26.01 9.22 -8.76
C GLU A 238 27.48 9.45 -9.09
N PHE A 239 27.91 9.11 -10.31
CA PHE A 239 29.27 9.38 -10.79
C PHE A 239 29.55 10.89 -10.97
N ILE A 240 28.55 11.67 -11.39
CA ILE A 240 28.69 13.12 -11.58
C ILE A 240 28.68 13.84 -10.24
N THR A 241 27.76 13.50 -9.36
CA THR A 241 27.65 14.10 -8.03
C THR A 241 27.09 13.07 -7.06
N HIS A 242 27.85 12.79 -6.00
CA HIS A 242 27.43 11.83 -4.98
C HIS A 242 26.07 12.16 -4.37
N GLU A 243 25.31 11.12 -4.02
CA GLU A 243 23.97 11.16 -3.41
C GLU A 243 22.87 11.81 -4.28
N THR A 244 23.14 12.06 -5.56
CA THR A 244 22.13 12.59 -6.49
C THR A 244 21.46 11.51 -7.34
N GLY A 245 22.01 10.30 -7.36
CA GLY A 245 21.48 9.16 -8.12
C GLY A 245 20.04 8.81 -7.73
N LEU A 246 19.71 8.91 -6.45
CA LEU A 246 18.35 8.66 -5.93
C LEU A 246 17.33 9.68 -6.48
N LEU A 247 17.72 10.96 -6.58
CA LEU A 247 16.87 11.98 -7.19
C LEU A 247 16.61 11.69 -8.67
N ALA A 248 17.66 11.32 -9.42
CA ALA A 248 17.54 11.06 -10.85
C ALA A 248 16.55 9.92 -11.14
N VAL A 249 16.63 8.81 -10.41
CA VAL A 249 15.69 7.67 -10.59
C VAL A 249 14.28 8.02 -10.13
N THR A 250 14.11 8.83 -9.08
CA THR A 250 12.80 9.31 -8.63
C THR A 250 12.15 10.19 -9.71
N VAL A 251 12.88 11.12 -10.29
CA VAL A 251 12.37 11.96 -11.39
C VAL A 251 12.02 11.11 -12.61
N MET A 252 12.87 10.15 -12.97
CA MET A 252 12.59 9.19 -14.05
C MET A 252 11.29 8.43 -13.81
N GLY A 253 11.09 7.89 -12.61
CA GLY A 253 9.89 7.13 -12.24
C GLY A 253 8.61 7.98 -12.28
N VAL A 254 8.63 9.19 -11.70
CA VAL A 254 7.50 10.13 -11.72
C VAL A 254 7.10 10.50 -13.15
N ILE A 255 8.08 10.71 -14.04
CA ILE A 255 7.79 11.02 -15.44
C ILE A 255 7.12 9.85 -16.14
N LEU A 256 7.64 8.63 -15.98
CA LEU A 256 7.05 7.43 -16.57
C LEU A 256 5.64 7.17 -16.06
N ALA A 257 5.39 7.36 -14.75
CA ALA A 257 4.07 7.22 -14.14
C ALA A 257 3.02 8.15 -14.77
N ASN A 258 3.44 9.35 -15.20
CA ASN A 258 2.55 10.38 -15.75
C ASN A 258 2.52 10.42 -17.28
N MET A 259 3.16 9.45 -17.93
CA MET A 259 3.05 9.24 -19.38
C MET A 259 2.01 8.15 -19.65
N HIS A 260 1.15 8.36 -20.68
CA HIS A 260 0.19 7.34 -21.10
C HIS A 260 0.93 6.23 -21.87
N ILE A 261 1.30 5.16 -21.16
CA ILE A 261 2.05 4.02 -21.68
C ILE A 261 1.22 2.76 -21.45
N SER A 262 0.81 2.08 -22.50
CA SER A 262 -0.05 0.88 -22.43
C SER A 262 0.59 -0.29 -21.67
N SER A 263 1.92 -0.40 -21.69
CA SER A 263 2.67 -1.47 -21.02
C SER A 263 3.20 -1.09 -19.63
N ILE A 264 2.79 0.05 -19.06
CA ILE A 264 3.33 0.53 -17.79
C ILE A 264 3.01 -0.43 -16.62
N GLU A 265 1.85 -1.07 -16.63
CA GLU A 265 1.43 -2.01 -15.59
C GLU A 265 2.35 -3.22 -15.50
N GLN A 266 2.77 -3.79 -16.64
CA GLN A 266 3.73 -4.90 -16.65
C GLN A 266 5.07 -4.48 -16.05
N VAL A 267 5.53 -3.25 -16.37
CA VAL A 267 6.75 -2.68 -15.80
C VAL A 267 6.59 -2.49 -14.28
N MET A 268 5.45 -1.98 -13.83
CA MET A 268 5.15 -1.80 -12.40
C MET A 268 5.15 -3.13 -11.65
N HIS A 269 4.40 -4.13 -12.11
CA HIS A 269 4.34 -5.45 -11.46
C HIS A 269 5.70 -6.15 -11.39
N PHE A 270 6.49 -6.06 -12.46
CA PHE A 270 7.85 -6.63 -12.46
C PHE A 270 8.73 -5.94 -11.42
N ASN A 271 8.73 -4.61 -11.37
CA ASN A 271 9.52 -3.85 -10.41
C ASN A 271 9.01 -4.04 -8.97
N GLU A 272 7.71 -4.16 -8.75
CA GLU A 272 7.13 -4.47 -7.43
C GLU A 272 7.64 -5.82 -6.89
N ASN A 273 7.66 -6.87 -7.71
CA ASN A 273 8.18 -8.18 -7.31
C ASN A 273 9.66 -8.12 -6.93
N ILE A 274 10.48 -7.41 -7.72
CA ILE A 274 11.90 -7.20 -7.41
C ILE A 274 12.05 -6.38 -6.13
N SER A 275 11.27 -5.32 -5.98
CA SER A 275 11.29 -4.43 -4.81
C SER A 275 10.99 -5.17 -3.50
N VAL A 276 10.04 -6.11 -3.51
CA VAL A 276 9.73 -6.96 -2.36
C VAL A 276 10.95 -7.79 -1.93
N ILE A 277 11.64 -8.41 -2.89
CA ILE A 277 12.86 -9.22 -2.62
C ILE A 277 13.98 -8.32 -2.08
N LEU A 278 14.22 -7.19 -2.73
CA LEU A 278 15.29 -6.26 -2.36
C LEU A 278 15.03 -5.63 -0.99
N THR A 279 13.84 -5.13 -0.74
CA THR A 279 13.44 -4.54 0.55
C THR A 279 13.66 -5.53 1.68
N SER A 280 13.17 -6.76 1.52
CA SER A 280 13.31 -7.80 2.53
C SER A 280 14.76 -8.15 2.80
N SER A 281 15.55 -8.31 1.73
CA SER A 281 16.97 -8.63 1.83
C SER A 281 17.79 -7.53 2.49
N VAL A 282 17.54 -6.27 2.10
CA VAL A 282 18.26 -5.11 2.65
C VAL A 282 17.95 -4.90 4.14
N PHE A 283 16.68 -5.08 4.56
CA PHE A 283 16.35 -5.01 5.99
C PHE A 283 17.11 -6.04 6.82
N ILE A 284 17.17 -7.28 6.36
CA ILE A 284 17.94 -8.33 7.04
C ILE A 284 19.43 -8.02 6.99
N MET A 285 19.97 -7.58 5.86
CA MET A 285 21.38 -7.22 5.74
C MET A 285 21.78 -6.12 6.72
N LEU A 286 21.00 -5.04 6.81
CA LEU A 286 21.27 -3.92 7.68
C LEU A 286 21.19 -4.33 9.16
N THR A 287 20.12 -5.03 9.56
CA THR A 287 19.93 -5.44 10.95
C THR A 287 20.92 -6.52 11.39
N ALA A 288 21.31 -7.42 10.48
CA ALA A 288 22.34 -8.44 10.74
C ALA A 288 23.77 -7.86 10.80
N SER A 289 24.01 -6.71 10.18
CA SER A 289 25.32 -6.05 10.21
C SER A 289 25.54 -5.17 11.44
N LEU A 290 24.53 -5.00 12.31
CA LEU A 290 24.67 -4.20 13.53
C LEU A 290 25.63 -4.85 14.52
N SER A 291 26.43 -4.01 15.19
CA SER A 291 27.27 -4.45 16.28
C SER A 291 26.47 -4.53 17.60
N ARG A 292 26.93 -5.39 18.52
CA ARG A 292 26.33 -5.46 19.86
C ARG A 292 26.49 -4.17 20.63
N THR A 293 27.56 -3.41 20.39
CA THR A 293 27.79 -2.09 21.01
C THR A 293 26.68 -1.12 20.62
N VAL A 294 26.36 -1.00 19.34
CA VAL A 294 25.23 -0.16 18.86
C VAL A 294 23.92 -0.54 19.53
N LEU A 295 23.64 -1.85 19.73
CA LEU A 295 22.43 -2.31 20.40
C LEU A 295 22.36 -1.92 21.88
N VAL A 296 23.52 -1.87 22.57
CA VAL A 296 23.58 -1.41 23.96
C VAL A 296 23.46 0.12 24.03
N ASP A 297 24.06 0.83 23.10
CA ASP A 297 24.02 2.29 23.04
C ASP A 297 22.60 2.83 22.86
N ILE A 298 21.72 2.11 22.16
CA ILE A 298 20.29 2.47 21.99
C ILE A 298 19.61 2.76 23.34
N PHE A 299 20.00 2.10 24.41
CA PHE A 299 19.40 2.27 25.73
C PHE A 299 19.99 3.46 26.53
N GLN A 300 20.90 4.22 25.95
CA GLN A 300 21.38 5.45 26.59
C GLN A 300 20.26 6.49 26.70
N LEU A 301 20.14 7.14 27.83
CA LEU A 301 19.11 8.15 28.09
C LEU A 301 19.06 9.26 27.02
N LYS A 302 20.21 9.67 26.51
CA LYS A 302 20.34 10.68 25.45
C LYS A 302 19.60 10.23 24.16
N ILE A 303 19.77 8.97 23.77
CA ILE A 303 19.15 8.39 22.57
C ILE A 303 17.65 8.25 22.78
N ILE A 304 17.23 7.78 23.95
CA ILE A 304 15.80 7.67 24.29
C ILE A 304 15.11 9.03 24.23
N LEU A 305 15.69 10.06 24.85
CA LEU A 305 15.13 11.42 24.85
C LEU A 305 15.06 12.00 23.43
N PHE A 306 16.09 11.76 22.60
CA PHE A 306 16.10 12.17 21.21
C PHE A 306 14.98 11.49 20.43
N VAL A 307 14.83 10.16 20.52
CA VAL A 307 13.79 9.41 19.84
C VAL A 307 12.38 9.86 20.25
N LEU A 308 12.16 10.07 21.55
CA LEU A 308 10.88 10.59 22.05
C LEU A 308 10.61 12.01 21.53
N SER A 309 11.62 12.86 21.47
CA SER A 309 11.49 14.19 20.87
C SER A 309 11.12 14.13 19.39
N MET A 310 11.77 13.25 18.63
CA MET A 310 11.44 13.05 17.20
C MET A 310 10.00 12.61 16.98
N LEU A 311 9.50 11.67 17.81
CA LEU A 311 8.14 11.15 17.71
C LEU A 311 7.07 12.17 18.13
N PHE A 312 7.25 12.79 19.30
CA PHE A 312 6.19 13.54 19.97
C PHE A 312 6.29 15.06 19.77
N ILE A 313 7.43 15.58 19.36
CA ILE A 313 7.66 17.03 19.19
C ILE A 313 7.97 17.36 17.73
N VAL A 314 9.07 16.84 17.20
CA VAL A 314 9.60 17.24 15.89
C VAL A 314 8.58 16.94 14.79
N ARG A 315 8.13 15.71 14.72
CA ARG A 315 7.20 15.27 13.67
C ARG A 315 5.82 15.94 13.77
N PRO A 316 5.10 15.89 14.90
CA PRO A 316 3.82 16.57 15.01
C PRO A 316 3.90 18.06 14.71
N LEU A 317 4.89 18.75 15.28
CA LEU A 317 5.05 20.19 15.10
C LEU A 317 5.37 20.58 13.66
N SER A 318 6.20 19.80 12.96
CA SER A 318 6.52 20.05 11.55
C SER A 318 5.28 19.96 10.65
N ILE A 319 4.41 18.97 10.89
CA ILE A 319 3.16 18.81 10.14
C ILE A 319 2.16 19.92 10.51
N TRP A 320 1.97 20.22 11.78
CA TRP A 320 1.03 21.24 12.20
C TRP A 320 1.41 22.61 11.66
N LEU A 321 2.67 23.00 11.72
CA LEU A 321 3.15 24.29 11.22
C LEU A 321 3.10 24.37 9.68
N SER A 322 3.49 23.32 8.98
CA SER A 322 3.49 23.32 7.51
C SER A 322 2.09 23.28 6.90
N THR A 323 1.11 22.76 7.65
CA THR A 323 -0.29 22.65 7.19
C THR A 323 -1.20 23.78 7.68
N ILE A 324 -0.66 24.87 8.23
CA ILE A 324 -1.45 26.06 8.59
C ILE A 324 -2.10 26.63 7.32
N GLY A 325 -3.43 26.81 7.36
CA GLY A 325 -4.19 27.33 6.21
C GLY A 325 -4.37 26.34 5.06
N THR A 326 -4.33 25.04 5.34
CA THR A 326 -4.77 23.97 4.43
C THR A 326 -6.14 23.44 4.88
N ASP A 327 -6.82 22.73 3.97
CA ASP A 327 -8.15 22.14 4.19
C ASP A 327 -8.11 20.84 5.01
N LEU A 328 -7.00 20.57 5.70
CA LEU A 328 -6.89 19.42 6.61
C LEU A 328 -7.59 19.70 7.95
N SER A 329 -8.43 18.76 8.36
CA SER A 329 -9.00 18.72 9.69
C SER A 329 -7.94 18.49 10.78
N LEU A 330 -8.22 18.83 12.02
CA LEU A 330 -7.32 18.57 13.15
C LEU A 330 -7.04 17.07 13.32
N LYS A 331 -8.01 16.22 13.01
CA LYS A 331 -7.88 14.76 13.05
C LYS A 331 -6.88 14.26 12.01
N GLU A 332 -7.01 14.73 10.75
CA GLU A 332 -6.07 14.41 9.67
C GLU A 332 -4.66 14.89 9.99
N LYS A 333 -4.49 16.14 10.46
CA LYS A 333 -3.18 16.67 10.89
C LYS A 333 -2.54 15.85 12.00
N THR A 334 -3.34 15.38 12.95
CA THR A 334 -2.84 14.56 14.06
C THR A 334 -2.39 13.19 13.56
N LEU A 335 -3.16 12.54 12.69
CA LEU A 335 -2.79 11.25 12.13
C LEU A 335 -1.54 11.34 11.24
N ILE A 336 -1.48 12.32 10.32
CA ILE A 336 -0.32 12.57 9.46
C ILE A 336 0.91 12.96 10.30
N GLY A 337 0.71 13.78 11.33
CA GLY A 337 1.77 14.20 12.26
C GLY A 337 2.28 13.08 13.17
N TRP A 338 1.49 12.04 13.40
CA TRP A 338 1.94 10.85 14.12
C TRP A 338 2.75 9.91 13.23
N ILE A 339 2.30 9.68 11.98
CA ILE A 339 2.89 8.68 11.09
C ILE A 339 4.14 9.23 10.40
N ALA A 340 5.31 8.71 10.75
CA ALA A 340 6.57 8.98 10.09
C ALA A 340 7.56 7.84 10.31
N PRO A 341 7.31 6.65 9.79
CA PRO A 341 8.25 5.55 9.93
C PRO A 341 9.53 5.88 9.18
N ARG A 342 10.66 5.62 9.81
CA ARG A 342 11.96 5.80 9.17
C ARG A 342 12.35 4.51 8.45
N GLY A 343 13.01 4.66 7.30
CA GLY A 343 13.32 3.55 6.40
C GLY A 343 14.80 3.24 6.28
N ILE A 344 15.09 2.40 5.29
CA ILE A 344 16.42 1.91 4.95
C ILE A 344 17.35 3.06 4.55
N VAL A 345 16.85 4.01 3.75
CA VAL A 345 17.64 5.14 3.24
C VAL A 345 18.23 5.96 4.38
N ALA A 346 17.45 6.22 5.42
CA ALA A 346 17.96 6.90 6.60
C ALA A 346 19.17 6.17 7.24
N LEU A 347 19.12 4.84 7.33
CA LEU A 347 20.23 4.05 7.89
C LEU A 347 21.47 4.05 6.99
N THR A 348 21.28 3.89 5.68
CA THR A 348 22.41 3.85 4.72
C THR A 348 23.11 5.19 4.62
N VAL A 349 22.35 6.26 4.49
CA VAL A 349 22.86 7.63 4.42
C VAL A 349 23.52 8.01 5.74
N THR A 350 22.94 7.63 6.89
CA THR A 350 23.58 7.82 8.20
C THR A 350 24.91 7.09 8.30
N GLY A 351 24.99 5.84 7.84
CA GLY A 351 26.23 5.06 7.85
C GLY A 351 27.34 5.72 7.04
N TYR A 352 27.00 6.24 5.87
CA TYR A 352 27.95 6.99 5.03
C TYR A 352 28.45 8.26 5.72
N PHE A 353 27.54 9.11 6.21
CA PHE A 353 27.94 10.35 6.88
C PHE A 353 28.60 10.15 8.24
N SER A 354 28.24 9.10 8.98
CA SER A 354 28.94 8.74 10.22
C SER A 354 30.43 8.52 9.98
N HIS A 355 30.76 7.75 8.92
CA HIS A 355 32.15 7.49 8.54
C HIS A 355 32.87 8.78 8.10
N LEU A 356 32.26 9.56 7.21
CA LEU A 356 32.85 10.81 6.73
C LEU A 356 33.11 11.82 7.85
N LEU A 357 32.14 11.98 8.76
CA LEU A 357 32.28 12.91 9.88
C LEU A 357 33.39 12.48 10.87
N VAL A 358 33.50 11.17 11.11
CA VAL A 358 34.59 10.65 11.95
C VAL A 358 35.98 10.89 11.30
N GLU A 359 36.10 10.69 9.97
CA GLU A 359 37.31 11.01 9.21
C GLU A 359 37.69 12.51 9.28
N GLU A 360 36.68 13.39 9.30
CA GLU A 360 36.86 14.83 9.48
C GLU A 360 37.09 15.26 10.95
N GLY A 361 37.14 14.30 11.87
CA GLY A 361 37.50 14.53 13.30
C GLY A 361 36.29 14.70 14.25
N TYR A 362 35.06 14.54 13.80
CA TYR A 362 33.87 14.59 14.64
C TYR A 362 33.60 13.24 15.31
N GLN A 363 34.17 12.99 16.48
CA GLN A 363 34.04 11.71 17.20
C GLN A 363 32.61 11.39 17.64
N ASP A 364 31.79 12.40 17.87
CA ASP A 364 30.37 12.27 18.24
C ASP A 364 29.51 11.65 17.10
N ALA A 365 30.03 11.63 15.89
CA ALA A 365 29.35 10.98 14.74
C ALA A 365 29.28 9.45 14.86
N GLU A 366 30.04 8.81 15.76
CA GLU A 366 29.90 7.39 16.07
C GLU A 366 28.50 7.04 16.63
N LEU A 367 27.82 8.00 17.28
CA LEU A 367 26.47 7.81 17.82
C LEU A 367 25.38 7.86 16.75
N LEU A 368 25.66 8.35 15.55
CA LEU A 368 24.64 8.55 14.51
C LEU A 368 23.92 7.26 14.12
N LEU A 369 24.66 6.16 14.00
CA LEU A 369 24.08 4.85 13.69
C LEU A 369 23.13 4.37 14.79
N ALA A 370 23.51 4.52 16.05
CA ALA A 370 22.68 4.13 17.19
C ALA A 370 21.41 4.98 17.28
N LEU A 371 21.51 6.29 17.08
CA LEU A 371 20.37 7.22 17.04
C LEU A 371 19.39 6.88 15.93
N THR A 372 19.90 6.69 14.71
CA THR A 372 19.05 6.38 13.54
C THR A 372 18.40 5.02 13.68
N PHE A 373 19.16 4.01 14.12
CA PHE A 373 18.65 2.67 14.29
C PHE A 373 17.59 2.59 15.39
N ALA A 374 17.81 3.25 16.52
CA ALA A 374 16.82 3.38 17.58
C ALA A 374 15.53 4.01 17.06
N LEU A 375 15.65 5.10 16.30
CA LEU A 375 14.51 5.79 15.71
C LEU A 375 13.77 4.91 14.70
N VAL A 376 14.48 4.20 13.83
CA VAL A 376 13.87 3.27 12.85
C VAL A 376 13.07 2.19 13.57
N ILE A 377 13.66 1.48 14.52
CA ILE A 377 12.96 0.41 15.26
C ILE A 377 11.73 0.97 15.97
N VAL A 378 11.91 2.03 16.75
CA VAL A 378 10.81 2.59 17.55
C VAL A 378 9.69 3.10 16.65
N THR A 379 10.00 3.81 15.56
CA THR A 379 8.97 4.31 14.65
C THR A 379 8.25 3.21 13.90
N VAL A 380 8.96 2.19 13.43
CA VAL A 380 8.35 1.06 12.72
C VAL A 380 7.43 0.26 13.65
N VAL A 381 7.88 -0.01 14.88
CA VAL A 381 7.07 -0.74 15.88
C VAL A 381 5.90 0.13 16.35
N ALA A 382 6.15 1.37 16.76
CA ALA A 382 5.10 2.26 17.26
C ALA A 382 4.02 2.51 16.21
N HIS A 383 4.40 2.87 14.98
CA HIS A 383 3.44 3.14 13.91
C HIS A 383 2.77 1.87 13.40
N GLY A 384 3.52 0.76 13.28
CA GLY A 384 2.96 -0.53 12.84
C GLY A 384 1.82 -1.05 13.72
N PHE A 385 1.91 -0.81 15.03
CA PHE A 385 0.86 -1.23 15.96
C PHE A 385 -0.19 -0.15 16.26
N SER A 386 0.14 1.14 16.09
CA SER A 386 -0.75 2.25 16.47
C SER A 386 -1.53 2.88 15.32
N ILE A 387 -1.10 2.70 14.05
CA ILE A 387 -1.73 3.39 12.91
C ILE A 387 -3.22 3.05 12.79
N GLN A 388 -3.57 1.77 12.83
CA GLN A 388 -4.95 1.32 12.67
C GLN A 388 -5.84 1.72 13.86
N PRO A 389 -5.48 1.45 15.14
CA PRO A 389 -6.31 1.86 16.26
C PRO A 389 -6.42 3.38 16.40
N LEU A 390 -5.37 4.14 16.07
CA LEU A 390 -5.41 5.60 16.10
C LEU A 390 -6.31 6.15 14.99
N ALA A 391 -6.19 5.62 13.77
CA ALA A 391 -7.02 6.02 12.64
C ALA A 391 -8.51 5.75 12.90
N LYS A 392 -8.84 4.58 13.45
CA LYS A 392 -10.20 4.23 13.89
C LYS A 392 -10.73 5.22 14.93
N LYS A 393 -9.93 5.51 15.97
CA LYS A 393 -10.30 6.47 17.03
C LYS A 393 -10.55 7.87 16.49
N LEU A 394 -9.83 8.29 15.46
CA LEU A 394 -9.98 9.59 14.81
C LEU A 394 -11.11 9.59 13.77
N GLY A 395 -11.66 8.43 13.37
CA GLY A 395 -12.65 8.30 12.32
C GLY A 395 -12.07 8.52 10.92
N LEU A 396 -10.81 8.16 10.73
CA LEU A 396 -10.04 8.27 9.47
C LEU A 396 -9.64 6.91 8.89
N ALA A 397 -10.20 5.84 9.42
CA ALA A 397 -10.09 4.49 8.87
C ALA A 397 -11.48 3.91 8.73
N HIS A 398 -11.69 3.21 7.64
CA HIS A 398 -12.94 2.49 7.43
C HIS A 398 -12.99 1.26 8.34
N ASP A 399 -13.90 1.30 9.29
CA ASP A 399 -14.12 0.22 10.30
C ASP A 399 -15.39 -0.58 10.00
N GLY A 400 -16.06 -0.27 8.88
CA GLY A 400 -17.29 -0.94 8.44
C GLY A 400 -17.04 -2.34 7.90
N LYS A 401 -18.13 -3.09 7.74
CA LYS A 401 -18.14 -4.36 7.02
C LYS A 401 -17.57 -4.15 5.61
N PRO A 402 -16.87 -5.15 5.04
CA PRO A 402 -16.36 -5.04 3.67
C PRO A 402 -17.51 -4.87 2.67
N GLY A 403 -17.43 -3.85 1.84
CA GLY A 403 -18.48 -3.52 0.87
C GLY A 403 -18.42 -4.35 -0.42
N VAL A 404 -19.48 -4.22 -1.23
CA VAL A 404 -19.62 -4.85 -2.54
C VAL A 404 -19.78 -3.77 -3.61
N VAL A 405 -18.94 -3.80 -4.65
CA VAL A 405 -19.15 -3.02 -5.89
C VAL A 405 -19.99 -3.84 -6.84
N ILE A 406 -21.04 -3.24 -7.36
CA ILE A 406 -21.95 -3.85 -8.33
C ILE A 406 -21.89 -3.04 -9.62
N VAL A 407 -21.42 -3.65 -10.69
CA VAL A 407 -21.33 -3.00 -12.01
C VAL A 407 -22.53 -3.43 -12.86
N GLY A 408 -23.36 -2.47 -13.16
CA GLY A 408 -24.64 -2.65 -13.87
C GLY A 408 -25.85 -2.59 -12.94
N SER A 409 -26.77 -1.66 -13.22
CA SER A 409 -28.00 -1.44 -12.47
C SER A 409 -29.18 -2.14 -13.17
N ASN A 410 -29.87 -2.99 -12.43
CA ASN A 410 -31.11 -3.66 -12.85
C ASN A 410 -31.91 -4.09 -11.59
N PRO A 411 -33.17 -4.59 -11.74
CA PRO A 411 -33.99 -4.97 -10.59
C PRO A 411 -33.31 -5.91 -9.59
N PHE A 412 -32.56 -6.90 -10.07
CA PHE A 412 -31.83 -7.85 -9.20
C PHE A 412 -30.72 -7.17 -8.40
N THR A 413 -29.89 -6.34 -9.06
CA THR A 413 -28.77 -5.66 -8.38
C THR A 413 -29.25 -4.62 -7.38
N VAL A 414 -30.36 -3.95 -7.66
CA VAL A 414 -31.00 -3.01 -6.75
C VAL A 414 -31.57 -3.72 -5.53
N ALA A 415 -32.26 -4.87 -5.72
CA ALA A 415 -32.76 -5.68 -4.62
C ALA A 415 -31.60 -6.21 -3.75
N MET A 416 -30.52 -6.68 -4.36
CA MET A 416 -29.32 -7.12 -3.66
C MET A 416 -28.70 -5.98 -2.83
N ALA A 417 -28.52 -4.80 -3.40
CA ALA A 417 -27.96 -3.65 -2.70
C ALA A 417 -28.85 -3.19 -1.53
N LYS A 418 -30.18 -3.20 -1.70
CA LYS A 418 -31.15 -2.94 -0.61
C LYS A 418 -30.97 -3.95 0.52
N PHE A 419 -30.88 -5.23 0.19
CA PHE A 419 -30.67 -6.29 1.18
C PHE A 419 -29.32 -6.07 1.93
N LEU A 420 -28.21 -5.83 1.22
CA LEU A 420 -26.90 -5.56 1.84
C LEU A 420 -26.97 -4.35 2.78
N ASN A 421 -27.70 -3.31 2.41
CA ASN A 421 -27.86 -2.12 3.24
C ASN A 421 -28.60 -2.43 4.56
N THR A 422 -29.57 -3.36 4.58
CA THR A 422 -30.24 -3.79 5.83
C THR A 422 -29.28 -4.47 6.81
N TRP A 423 -28.14 -4.97 6.33
CA TRP A 423 -27.09 -5.62 7.11
C TRP A 423 -25.90 -4.69 7.40
N ASP A 424 -26.01 -3.38 7.15
CA ASP A 424 -24.93 -2.38 7.23
C ASP A 424 -23.67 -2.78 6.42
N ILE A 425 -23.87 -3.41 5.27
CA ILE A 425 -22.80 -3.74 4.32
C ILE A 425 -22.80 -2.68 3.22
N PRO A 426 -21.73 -1.89 3.07
CA PRO A 426 -21.66 -0.88 2.04
C PRO A 426 -21.81 -1.49 0.65
N SER A 427 -22.70 -0.94 -0.17
CA SER A 427 -22.85 -1.35 -1.55
C SER A 427 -22.82 -0.13 -2.48
N LEU A 428 -22.09 -0.25 -3.59
CA LEU A 428 -21.96 0.79 -4.60
C LEU A 428 -22.44 0.23 -5.93
N ILE A 429 -23.45 0.86 -6.53
CA ILE A 429 -23.89 0.53 -7.88
C ILE A 429 -23.27 1.50 -8.88
N VAL A 430 -22.49 0.97 -9.82
CA VAL A 430 -21.88 1.74 -10.90
C VAL A 430 -22.56 1.40 -12.22
N ASP A 431 -23.09 2.38 -12.93
CA ASP A 431 -23.65 2.22 -14.26
C ASP A 431 -23.37 3.45 -15.13
N TYR A 432 -23.04 3.24 -16.40
CA TYR A 432 -22.81 4.34 -17.34
C TYR A 432 -24.10 5.10 -17.69
N SER A 433 -25.27 4.47 -17.56
CA SER A 433 -26.57 5.02 -17.90
C SER A 433 -27.28 5.60 -16.68
N GLY A 434 -27.45 6.91 -16.65
CA GLY A 434 -28.25 7.57 -15.60
C GLY A 434 -29.70 7.05 -15.53
N LYS A 435 -30.29 6.63 -16.66
CA LYS A 435 -31.62 6.05 -16.70
C LYS A 435 -31.73 4.76 -15.88
N ASN A 436 -30.71 3.92 -15.88
CA ASN A 436 -30.68 2.68 -15.11
C ASN A 436 -30.58 2.98 -13.60
N LEU A 437 -30.03 4.14 -13.22
CA LEU A 437 -29.88 4.57 -11.84
C LEU A 437 -31.08 5.35 -11.29
N GLU A 438 -32.02 5.83 -12.14
CA GLU A 438 -33.17 6.64 -11.69
C GLU A 438 -33.96 5.99 -10.55
N ASN A 439 -34.13 4.67 -10.57
CA ASN A 439 -34.85 3.92 -9.54
C ASN A 439 -34.05 3.71 -8.24
N VAL A 440 -32.77 4.05 -8.24
CA VAL A 440 -31.85 3.87 -7.10
C VAL A 440 -31.52 5.21 -6.43
N ILE A 441 -31.50 6.31 -7.18
CA ILE A 441 -31.11 7.66 -6.71
C ILE A 441 -31.94 8.13 -5.49
N ASN A 442 -33.15 7.65 -5.34
CA ASN A 442 -34.03 7.99 -4.21
C ASN A 442 -33.95 7.00 -3.03
N THR A 443 -32.94 6.13 -3.02
CA THR A 443 -32.70 5.14 -1.96
C THR A 443 -31.38 5.47 -1.22
N ASP A 444 -31.17 4.91 -0.03
CA ASP A 444 -29.93 5.06 0.74
C ASP A 444 -28.74 4.24 0.18
N ILE A 445 -28.82 3.85 -1.10
CA ILE A 445 -27.77 3.07 -1.80
C ILE A 445 -26.83 4.05 -2.49
N GLU A 446 -25.53 3.89 -2.27
CA GLU A 446 -24.53 4.67 -2.97
C GLU A 446 -24.51 4.28 -4.47
N THR A 447 -24.60 5.30 -5.33
CA THR A 447 -24.60 5.11 -6.78
C THR A 447 -23.59 6.02 -7.44
N TYR A 448 -22.99 5.51 -8.50
CA TYR A 448 -22.07 6.29 -9.32
C TYR A 448 -22.44 6.15 -10.80
N GLN A 449 -22.69 7.29 -11.46
CA GLN A 449 -22.94 7.33 -12.89
C GLN A 449 -21.62 7.53 -13.64
N GLY A 450 -21.15 6.50 -14.32
CA GLY A 450 -19.90 6.54 -15.09
C GLY A 450 -19.48 5.17 -15.58
N GLU A 451 -18.45 5.14 -16.41
CA GLU A 451 -17.83 3.92 -16.90
C GLU A 451 -16.70 3.52 -15.93
N ILE A 452 -16.84 2.37 -15.26
CA ILE A 452 -15.99 1.99 -14.13
C ILE A 452 -14.50 1.94 -14.49
N LEU A 453 -14.12 1.51 -15.67
CA LEU A 453 -12.72 1.46 -16.10
C LEU A 453 -12.14 2.86 -16.22
N TYR A 454 -12.89 3.80 -16.76
CA TYR A 454 -12.47 5.18 -16.89
C TYR A 454 -12.44 5.92 -15.56
N GLU A 455 -13.44 5.73 -14.71
CA GLU A 455 -13.59 6.45 -13.44
C GLU A 455 -12.53 6.04 -12.41
N VAL A 456 -12.22 4.74 -12.34
CA VAL A 456 -11.15 4.24 -11.46
C VAL A 456 -9.77 4.65 -11.99
N ALA A 457 -9.55 4.59 -13.31
CA ALA A 457 -8.30 5.02 -13.92
C ALA A 457 -8.03 6.53 -13.73
N ASN A 458 -9.08 7.34 -13.54
CA ASN A 458 -8.96 8.78 -13.26
C ASN A 458 -9.12 9.15 -11.78
N TYR A 459 -9.12 8.17 -10.88
CA TYR A 459 -9.25 8.36 -9.42
C TYR A 459 -10.55 9.07 -8.99
N ASN A 460 -11.58 9.06 -9.82
CA ASN A 460 -12.86 9.66 -9.51
C ASN A 460 -13.70 8.78 -8.58
N LEU A 461 -13.35 7.49 -8.47
CA LEU A 461 -14.06 6.49 -7.69
C LEU A 461 -13.10 5.79 -6.72
N ASP A 462 -13.36 5.93 -5.42
CA ASP A 462 -12.62 5.24 -4.37
C ASP A 462 -13.24 3.88 -4.03
N LEU A 463 -12.48 2.81 -4.26
CA LEU A 463 -12.93 1.43 -4.02
C LEU A 463 -12.31 0.79 -2.77
N VAL A 464 -11.61 1.54 -1.93
CA VAL A 464 -10.83 1.00 -0.79
C VAL A 464 -11.66 0.20 0.21
N ILE A 465 -12.91 0.60 0.44
CA ILE A 465 -13.81 -0.09 1.38
C ILE A 465 -14.44 -1.36 0.81
N TYR A 466 -14.45 -1.50 -0.52
CA TYR A 466 -15.09 -2.61 -1.20
C TYR A 466 -14.12 -3.77 -1.36
N LYS A 467 -14.55 -4.97 -0.99
CA LYS A 467 -13.75 -6.20 -1.05
C LYS A 467 -14.26 -7.20 -2.07
N LYS A 468 -15.50 -7.06 -2.48
CA LYS A 468 -16.16 -7.93 -3.46
C LYS A 468 -16.67 -7.11 -4.63
N MET A 469 -16.68 -7.71 -5.81
CA MET A 469 -17.19 -7.10 -7.04
C MET A 469 -18.12 -8.06 -7.75
N LEU A 470 -19.32 -7.59 -8.07
CA LEU A 470 -20.28 -8.31 -8.90
C LEU A 470 -20.44 -7.59 -10.24
N LEU A 471 -20.08 -8.25 -11.33
CA LEU A 471 -20.22 -7.73 -12.69
C LEU A 471 -21.52 -8.26 -13.30
N ASN A 472 -22.50 -7.40 -13.38
CA ASN A 472 -23.87 -7.75 -13.77
C ASN A 472 -24.39 -6.84 -14.90
N THR A 473 -23.63 -6.76 -16.00
CA THR A 473 -24.09 -6.08 -17.21
C THR A 473 -24.58 -7.09 -18.26
N PRO A 474 -25.42 -6.69 -19.20
CA PRO A 474 -25.93 -7.58 -20.28
C PRO A 474 -24.85 -7.90 -21.33
N ILE A 475 -23.65 -7.37 -21.22
CA ILE A 475 -22.56 -7.50 -22.20
C ILE A 475 -21.47 -8.42 -21.64
N PRO A 476 -21.41 -9.70 -22.04
CA PRO A 476 -20.44 -10.66 -21.49
C PRO A 476 -18.99 -10.21 -21.64
N LEU A 477 -18.61 -9.70 -22.81
CA LEU A 477 -17.25 -9.23 -23.08
C LEU A 477 -16.84 -8.05 -22.21
N TYR A 478 -17.77 -7.15 -21.90
CA TYR A 478 -17.51 -6.05 -20.99
C TYR A 478 -17.28 -6.54 -19.56
N ASN A 479 -18.09 -7.47 -19.07
CA ASN A 479 -17.89 -8.07 -17.74
C ASN A 479 -16.51 -8.74 -17.63
N ILE A 480 -16.07 -9.43 -18.69
CA ILE A 480 -14.73 -10.04 -18.74
C ILE A 480 -13.63 -8.98 -18.77
N LEU A 481 -13.79 -7.93 -19.56
CA LEU A 481 -12.82 -6.83 -19.64
C LEU A 481 -12.64 -6.15 -18.29
N VAL A 482 -13.74 -5.79 -17.63
CA VAL A 482 -13.72 -5.21 -16.28
C VAL A 482 -13.07 -6.17 -15.29
N SER A 483 -13.44 -7.45 -15.31
CA SER A 483 -12.85 -8.44 -14.41
C SER A 483 -11.33 -8.52 -14.55
N ASN A 484 -10.80 -8.58 -15.77
CA ASN A 484 -9.37 -8.65 -16.01
C ASN A 484 -8.61 -7.41 -15.49
N GLU A 485 -9.19 -6.23 -15.65
CA GLU A 485 -8.62 -4.98 -15.17
C GLU A 485 -8.55 -4.93 -13.63
N PHE A 486 -9.52 -5.55 -12.97
CA PHE A 486 -9.62 -5.49 -11.51
C PHE A 486 -8.98 -6.68 -10.77
N VAL A 487 -8.50 -7.73 -11.44
CA VAL A 487 -7.82 -8.88 -10.82
C VAL A 487 -6.61 -8.46 -9.97
N GLY A 488 -5.92 -7.37 -10.31
CA GLY A 488 -4.82 -6.86 -9.50
C GLY A 488 -5.23 -6.04 -8.27
N LYS A 489 -6.47 -5.51 -8.25
CA LYS A 489 -7.01 -4.66 -7.18
C LYS A 489 -7.87 -5.44 -6.19
N PHE A 490 -8.55 -6.47 -6.68
CA PHE A 490 -9.34 -7.42 -5.90
C PHE A 490 -8.69 -8.80 -5.98
N GLU A 491 -8.84 -9.61 -4.94
CA GLU A 491 -8.46 -11.03 -5.02
C GLU A 491 -9.32 -11.71 -6.09
N HIS A 492 -8.74 -12.63 -6.86
CA HIS A 492 -9.42 -13.29 -7.97
C HIS A 492 -10.76 -13.93 -7.57
N SER A 493 -10.81 -14.56 -6.39
CA SER A 493 -12.03 -15.14 -5.81
C SER A 493 -13.06 -14.09 -5.35
N SER A 494 -12.70 -12.82 -5.36
CA SER A 494 -13.57 -11.71 -4.91
C SER A 494 -14.33 -11.04 -6.04
N ILE A 495 -14.00 -11.35 -7.30
CA ILE A 495 -14.72 -10.87 -8.49
C ILE A 495 -15.62 -11.98 -8.98
N CYS A 496 -16.90 -11.68 -9.16
CA CYS A 496 -17.89 -12.61 -9.69
C CYS A 496 -18.62 -11.99 -10.88
N ILE A 497 -18.81 -12.76 -11.94
CA ILE A 497 -19.54 -12.32 -13.13
C ILE A 497 -20.89 -13.04 -13.23
N ILE A 498 -21.91 -12.33 -13.74
CA ILE A 498 -23.19 -12.96 -14.05
C ILE A 498 -23.10 -13.78 -15.33
N ASN A 499 -23.82 -14.89 -15.37
CA ASN A 499 -23.98 -15.66 -16.61
C ASN A 499 -25.03 -14.97 -17.53
N VAL A 500 -24.58 -14.35 -18.61
CA VAL A 500 -25.46 -13.67 -19.56
C VAL A 500 -25.98 -14.64 -20.60
N LEU A 501 -25.17 -15.63 -20.99
CA LEU A 501 -25.45 -16.59 -22.03
C LEU A 501 -25.94 -17.89 -21.39
N GLY A 502 -27.20 -18.24 -21.54
CA GLY A 502 -27.75 -19.54 -21.10
C GLY A 502 -27.03 -20.72 -21.77
N ASP A 503 -27.24 -21.92 -21.26
CA ASP A 503 -26.56 -23.17 -21.68
C ASP A 503 -26.55 -23.49 -23.17
N LYS A 504 -27.46 -22.93 -23.95
CA LYS A 504 -27.59 -23.19 -25.41
C LYS A 504 -26.47 -22.58 -26.27
N VAL A 505 -25.70 -21.62 -25.73
CA VAL A 505 -24.59 -20.93 -26.44
C VAL A 505 -23.21 -21.47 -26.01
N ARG A 506 -23.22 -22.55 -25.23
CA ARG A 506 -22.01 -23.15 -24.61
C ARG A 506 -20.95 -23.64 -25.61
N SER A 507 -21.32 -23.96 -26.87
CA SER A 507 -20.40 -24.52 -27.86
C SER A 507 -19.47 -23.49 -28.51
N ASP A 508 -20.00 -22.29 -28.79
CA ASP A 508 -19.27 -21.28 -29.57
C ASP A 508 -18.41 -20.34 -28.76
N PHE A 509 -18.62 -20.29 -27.43
CA PHE A 509 -17.87 -19.48 -26.48
C PHE A 509 -17.09 -20.30 -25.46
N LYS A 510 -16.80 -21.57 -25.73
CA LYS A 510 -15.96 -22.42 -24.84
C LYS A 510 -14.58 -21.80 -24.55
N GLU A 511 -14.03 -21.03 -25.47
CA GLU A 511 -12.74 -20.36 -25.29
C GLU A 511 -12.81 -19.21 -24.28
N LEU A 512 -13.98 -18.54 -24.16
CA LEU A 512 -14.22 -17.53 -23.12
C LEU A 512 -14.44 -18.16 -21.72
N GLN A 513 -14.68 -19.48 -21.63
CA GLN A 513 -14.78 -20.21 -20.36
C GLN A 513 -13.43 -20.39 -19.67
N ASN A 514 -12.32 -20.33 -20.41
CA ASN A 514 -10.97 -20.49 -19.88
C ASN A 514 -10.38 -19.23 -19.20
N ILE A 515 -11.16 -18.14 -19.11
CA ILE A 515 -10.68 -16.88 -18.50
C ILE A 515 -10.64 -16.96 -16.96
N GLY A 516 -11.13 -18.05 -16.37
CA GLY A 516 -10.95 -18.33 -14.94
C GLY A 516 -11.77 -17.49 -13.96
N VAL A 517 -12.60 -16.54 -14.43
CA VAL A 517 -13.41 -15.69 -13.53
C VAL A 517 -14.63 -16.44 -13.03
N PRO A 518 -14.87 -16.51 -11.70
CA PRO A 518 -16.01 -17.21 -11.12
C PRO A 518 -17.36 -16.65 -11.59
N ARG A 519 -18.32 -17.54 -11.89
CA ARG A 519 -19.68 -17.17 -12.32
C ARG A 519 -20.67 -17.36 -11.20
N LEU A 520 -21.54 -16.34 -11.02
CA LEU A 520 -22.53 -16.31 -9.96
C LEU A 520 -23.53 -17.47 -10.04
N GLY A 521 -23.77 -18.11 -8.90
CA GLY A 521 -24.82 -19.07 -8.67
C GLY A 521 -24.67 -20.38 -9.43
N ASP A 522 -25.79 -21.05 -9.61
CA ASP A 522 -25.91 -22.26 -10.44
C ASP A 522 -26.32 -21.93 -11.89
N TYR A 523 -26.55 -22.94 -12.69
CA TYR A 523 -26.98 -22.79 -14.11
C TYR A 523 -28.28 -22.00 -14.31
N ARG A 524 -29.09 -21.82 -13.25
CA ARG A 524 -30.36 -21.06 -13.27
C ARG A 524 -30.11 -19.55 -13.08
N ALA A 525 -28.98 -19.17 -12.48
CA ALA A 525 -28.63 -17.80 -12.18
C ALA A 525 -28.09 -17.05 -13.42
N THR A 526 -28.95 -16.85 -14.41
CA THR A 526 -28.62 -16.06 -15.60
C THR A 526 -29.07 -14.61 -15.44
N TYR A 527 -28.46 -13.69 -16.20
CA TYR A 527 -28.81 -12.26 -16.18
C TYR A 527 -30.32 -12.02 -16.29
N LEU A 528 -30.96 -12.62 -17.31
CA LEU A 528 -32.40 -12.44 -17.54
C LEU A 528 -33.27 -13.19 -16.51
N SER A 529 -32.83 -14.36 -16.06
CA SER A 529 -33.61 -15.12 -15.09
C SER A 529 -33.68 -14.43 -13.73
N LEU A 530 -32.54 -13.89 -13.23
CA LEU A 530 -32.51 -13.19 -11.95
C LEU A 530 -33.36 -11.92 -11.96
N ILE A 531 -33.33 -11.15 -13.07
CA ILE A 531 -34.20 -9.97 -13.22
C ILE A 531 -35.69 -10.38 -13.16
N ARG A 532 -36.11 -11.40 -13.95
CA ARG A 532 -37.47 -11.88 -13.96
C ARG A 532 -37.96 -12.40 -12.61
N LEU A 533 -37.10 -13.16 -11.91
CA LEU A 533 -37.45 -13.66 -10.58
C LEU A 533 -37.74 -12.52 -9.60
N VAL A 534 -36.96 -11.45 -9.61
CA VAL A 534 -37.24 -10.28 -8.76
C VAL A 534 -38.52 -9.56 -9.22
N GLU A 535 -38.75 -9.42 -10.51
CA GLU A 535 -40.01 -8.87 -11.06
C GLU A 535 -41.23 -9.75 -10.70
N ASP A 536 -41.06 -11.08 -10.61
CA ASP A 536 -42.07 -12.05 -10.18
C ASP A 536 -42.23 -12.10 -8.63
N GLY A 537 -41.59 -11.19 -7.89
CA GLY A 537 -41.76 -11.04 -6.44
C GLY A 537 -40.82 -11.89 -5.58
N TYR A 538 -39.75 -12.45 -6.15
CA TYR A 538 -38.71 -13.09 -5.36
C TYR A 538 -37.93 -12.02 -4.58
N ASP A 539 -37.53 -12.34 -3.33
CA ASP A 539 -36.77 -11.45 -2.49
C ASP A 539 -35.56 -12.13 -1.87
N PHE A 540 -34.60 -11.34 -1.38
CA PHE A 540 -33.42 -11.85 -0.71
C PHE A 540 -33.74 -12.23 0.73
N THR A 541 -33.36 -13.44 1.12
CA THR A 541 -33.50 -13.94 2.49
C THR A 541 -32.18 -14.49 3.01
N ALA A 542 -31.87 -14.23 4.28
CA ALA A 542 -30.71 -14.80 4.97
C ALA A 542 -31.19 -15.93 5.90
N THR A 543 -30.59 -17.11 5.78
CA THR A 543 -30.83 -18.25 6.65
C THR A 543 -29.56 -18.55 7.43
N GLN A 544 -29.61 -18.45 8.75
CA GLN A 544 -28.46 -18.74 9.61
C GLN A 544 -28.26 -20.26 9.74
N ILE A 545 -27.03 -20.70 9.58
CA ILE A 545 -26.62 -22.08 9.84
C ILE A 545 -26.25 -22.21 11.32
N THR A 546 -26.89 -23.13 12.00
CA THR A 546 -26.74 -23.38 13.45
C THR A 546 -26.36 -24.83 13.69
N GLU A 547 -26.15 -25.20 14.95
CA GLU A 547 -25.97 -26.61 15.32
C GLU A 547 -27.22 -27.47 15.03
N ASP A 548 -28.41 -26.86 15.11
CA ASP A 548 -29.69 -27.53 14.84
C ASP A 548 -30.09 -27.52 13.37
N LEU A 549 -29.60 -26.57 12.60
CA LEU A 549 -29.79 -26.45 11.14
C LEU A 549 -28.42 -26.47 10.46
N THR A 550 -27.92 -27.65 10.23
CA THR A 550 -26.65 -27.87 9.54
C THR A 550 -26.75 -27.56 8.06
N GLU A 551 -25.61 -27.37 7.39
CA GLU A 551 -25.57 -27.16 5.93
C GLU A 551 -26.26 -28.30 5.17
N GLU A 552 -26.11 -29.55 5.61
CA GLU A 552 -26.75 -30.72 4.98
C GLU A 552 -28.27 -30.69 5.15
N GLU A 553 -28.75 -30.28 6.31
CA GLU A 553 -30.17 -30.12 6.58
C GLU A 553 -30.78 -28.97 5.81
N TYR A 554 -30.07 -27.83 5.73
CA TYR A 554 -30.49 -26.71 4.89
C TYR A 554 -30.73 -27.16 3.46
N TYR A 555 -29.79 -27.87 2.82
CA TYR A 555 -29.98 -28.37 1.44
C TYR A 555 -31.06 -29.46 1.32
N ARG A 556 -31.41 -30.14 2.39
CA ARG A 556 -32.49 -31.15 2.40
C ARG A 556 -33.87 -30.51 2.48
N VAL A 557 -34.01 -29.41 3.23
CA VAL A 557 -35.30 -28.77 3.54
C VAL A 557 -35.59 -27.61 2.58
N MET A 558 -34.54 -27.05 1.96
CA MET A 558 -34.63 -25.90 1.09
C MET A 558 -35.54 -26.16 -0.14
N ASP A 559 -36.42 -25.21 -0.42
CA ASP A 559 -37.22 -25.22 -1.66
C ASP A 559 -36.27 -25.16 -2.88
N TYR A 560 -36.44 -26.12 -3.81
CA TYR A 560 -35.64 -26.21 -5.04
C TYR A 560 -35.75 -24.98 -5.93
N ARG A 561 -36.74 -24.11 -5.74
CA ARG A 561 -36.90 -22.82 -6.45
C ARG A 561 -35.97 -21.72 -5.93
N ARG A 562 -35.41 -21.86 -4.74
CA ARG A 562 -34.42 -20.92 -4.19
C ARG A 562 -33.13 -20.95 -5.00
N ILE A 563 -32.48 -19.80 -5.12
CA ILE A 563 -31.15 -19.66 -5.73
C ILE A 563 -30.22 -19.06 -4.70
N ASN A 564 -29.21 -19.82 -4.25
CA ASN A 564 -28.18 -19.32 -3.33
C ASN A 564 -27.26 -18.36 -4.09
N ILE A 565 -27.04 -17.17 -3.52
CA ILE A 565 -26.28 -16.10 -4.16
C ILE A 565 -24.92 -15.93 -3.48
N PHE A 566 -24.90 -15.81 -2.14
CA PHE A 566 -23.65 -15.70 -1.37
C PHE A 566 -23.85 -16.21 0.06
N THR A 567 -22.73 -16.48 0.72
CA THR A 567 -22.70 -16.64 2.17
C THR A 567 -22.20 -15.36 2.82
N MET A 568 -22.56 -15.15 4.07
CA MET A 568 -22.16 -14.00 4.85
C MET A 568 -21.83 -14.44 6.28
N THR A 569 -20.67 -14.03 6.79
CA THR A 569 -20.30 -14.22 8.19
C THR A 569 -20.96 -13.16 9.09
N GLU A 570 -20.95 -13.36 10.41
CA GLU A 570 -21.36 -12.32 11.36
C GLU A 570 -20.58 -11.00 11.22
N THR A 571 -19.32 -11.09 10.79
CA THR A 571 -18.45 -9.93 10.53
C THR A 571 -18.75 -9.22 9.22
N GLY A 572 -19.65 -9.78 8.39
CA GLY A 572 -20.05 -9.20 7.10
C GLY A 572 -19.13 -9.58 5.94
N ASP A 573 -18.24 -10.55 6.12
CA ASP A 573 -17.48 -11.08 4.97
C ASP A 573 -18.41 -11.90 4.08
N ILE A 574 -18.37 -11.60 2.77
CA ILE A 574 -19.22 -12.22 1.76
C ILE A 574 -18.40 -13.15 0.89
N GLU A 575 -18.94 -14.33 0.58
CA GLU A 575 -18.40 -15.25 -0.40
C GLU A 575 -19.50 -15.69 -1.37
N PHE A 576 -19.33 -15.45 -2.67
CA PHE A 576 -20.31 -15.77 -3.67
C PHE A 576 -20.39 -17.28 -3.94
N PHE A 577 -21.62 -17.81 -4.07
CA PHE A 577 -21.81 -19.10 -4.71
C PHE A 577 -21.50 -18.98 -6.19
N THR A 578 -20.62 -19.84 -6.67
CA THR A 578 -20.24 -19.84 -8.07
C THR A 578 -20.41 -21.23 -8.69
N THR A 579 -20.45 -21.29 -10.02
CA THR A 579 -20.53 -22.58 -10.74
C THR A 579 -19.34 -23.49 -10.48
N GLU A 580 -18.19 -22.92 -10.02
CA GLU A 580 -16.93 -23.64 -9.85
C GLU A 580 -16.61 -23.89 -8.38
N HIS A 581 -17.17 -23.06 -7.48
CA HIS A 581 -16.83 -23.12 -6.05
C HIS A 581 -18.09 -22.88 -5.18
N LYS A 582 -18.26 -23.73 -4.18
CA LYS A 582 -19.21 -23.50 -3.10
C LYS A 582 -18.45 -22.91 -1.91
N PRO A 583 -18.94 -21.82 -1.29
CA PRO A 583 -18.38 -21.28 -0.07
C PRO A 583 -18.30 -22.32 1.04
N ARG A 584 -17.29 -22.19 1.91
CA ARG A 584 -17.25 -22.97 3.16
C ARG A 584 -18.19 -22.31 4.16
N ILE A 585 -19.09 -23.08 4.71
CA ILE A 585 -20.12 -22.61 5.63
C ILE A 585 -19.84 -23.17 7.01
N SER A 586 -19.74 -22.32 8.01
CA SER A 586 -19.55 -22.68 9.40
C SER A 586 -20.82 -22.37 10.21
N SER A 587 -20.95 -23.00 11.38
CA SER A 587 -22.03 -22.62 12.31
C SER A 587 -21.89 -21.14 12.70
N GLY A 588 -22.97 -20.38 12.60
CA GLY A 588 -23.02 -18.93 12.78
C GLY A 588 -23.08 -18.14 11.44
N ASP A 589 -22.68 -18.74 10.32
CA ASP A 589 -22.74 -18.09 9.01
C ASP A 589 -24.18 -18.06 8.45
N TYR A 590 -24.42 -17.13 7.54
CA TYR A 590 -25.70 -16.98 6.85
C TYR A 590 -25.57 -17.39 5.40
N ILE A 591 -26.54 -18.17 4.90
CA ILE A 591 -26.74 -18.40 3.47
C ILE A 591 -27.78 -17.39 2.97
N VAL A 592 -27.39 -16.56 2.02
CA VAL A 592 -28.28 -15.59 1.40
C VAL A 592 -28.73 -16.12 0.04
N SER A 593 -30.04 -16.24 -0.09
CA SER A 593 -30.69 -16.80 -1.28
C SER A 593 -31.82 -15.91 -1.78
N LEU A 594 -32.06 -15.96 -3.08
CA LEU A 594 -33.24 -15.40 -3.72
C LEU A 594 -34.39 -16.40 -3.59
N THR A 595 -35.46 -16.04 -2.86
CA THR A 595 -36.55 -16.93 -2.47
C THR A 595 -37.86 -16.53 -3.16
N PRO A 596 -38.72 -17.51 -3.54
CA PRO A 596 -40.02 -17.21 -4.11
C PRO A 596 -40.92 -16.49 -3.09
N PRO A 597 -41.91 -15.71 -3.54
CA PRO A 597 -42.94 -15.16 -2.66
C PRO A 597 -43.67 -16.30 -1.94
N SER A 598 -43.99 -16.09 -0.66
CA SER A 598 -44.75 -17.06 0.13
C SER A 598 -46.08 -17.35 -0.56
N PRO A 599 -46.48 -18.62 -0.75
CA PRO A 599 -47.87 -18.91 -1.12
C PRO A 599 -48.76 -18.43 0.02
N ASP A 600 -49.85 -17.76 -0.31
CA ASP A 600 -50.84 -17.24 0.62
C ASP A 600 -51.05 -18.13 1.84
N ASP A 601 -51.06 -17.53 3.00
CA ASP A 601 -51.45 -17.85 4.38
C ASP A 601 -52.26 -19.15 4.58
N THR A 602 -51.79 -20.28 4.14
CA THR A 602 -52.25 -21.60 4.61
C THR A 602 -51.14 -22.32 5.32
N GLY A 603 -51.18 -22.12 6.64
CA GLY A 603 -50.20 -22.56 7.62
C GLY A 603 -49.67 -23.97 7.40
N GLN A 604 -48.42 -24.07 7.38
CA GLN A 604 -47.43 -25.04 7.84
C GLN A 604 -46.15 -24.97 7.02
N HIS A 605 -45.41 -23.89 7.16
CA HIS A 605 -43.98 -23.92 6.85
C HIS A 605 -43.25 -23.32 8.04
N LEU A 606 -42.31 -24.06 8.58
CA LEU A 606 -41.31 -23.57 9.53
C LEU A 606 -40.52 -22.46 8.83
N GLU A 607 -40.91 -21.20 9.05
CA GLU A 607 -40.16 -20.03 8.59
C GLU A 607 -38.93 -19.89 9.49
N PHE A 608 -37.79 -20.33 8.97
CA PHE A 608 -36.46 -20.01 9.52
C PHE A 608 -35.87 -18.74 8.91
N THR A 609 -36.72 -17.77 8.57
CA THR A 609 -36.29 -16.48 8.05
C THR A 609 -36.35 -15.43 9.15
N THR A 610 -35.23 -15.13 9.75
CA THR A 610 -35.12 -13.94 10.60
C THR A 610 -34.73 -12.74 9.75
N SER A 611 -35.65 -11.78 9.60
CA SER A 611 -35.27 -10.44 9.17
C SER A 611 -34.54 -9.76 10.33
N ARG A 612 -33.67 -8.78 10.05
CA ARG A 612 -32.98 -8.00 11.10
C ARG A 612 -33.95 -7.34 12.10
N ALA A 613 -35.18 -7.04 11.68
CA ALA A 613 -36.22 -6.51 12.55
C ALA A 613 -36.58 -7.48 13.69
N ASP A 614 -36.62 -8.80 13.39
CA ASP A 614 -36.91 -9.83 14.38
C ASP A 614 -35.73 -10.07 15.32
N PHE A 615 -34.50 -9.90 14.82
CA PHE A 615 -33.27 -10.06 15.60
C PHE A 615 -33.14 -9.03 16.71
N ASN A 616 -33.49 -7.76 16.45
CA ASN A 616 -33.50 -6.70 17.46
C ASN A 616 -34.54 -6.91 18.57
N THR A 617 -35.54 -7.72 18.32
CA THR A 617 -36.57 -8.07 19.32
C THR A 617 -36.09 -9.19 20.26
N ILE A 618 -35.25 -10.10 19.76
CA ILE A 618 -34.70 -11.23 20.54
C ILE A 618 -33.53 -10.78 21.43
N GLN A 619 -32.75 -9.77 21.05
CA GLN A 619 -31.67 -9.23 21.91
C GLN A 619 -32.16 -8.36 23.08
N ASN A 620 -33.42 -7.93 23.07
CA ASN A 620 -34.02 -7.12 24.13
C ASN A 620 -35.01 -7.90 25.00
N SER A 621 -35.12 -9.21 24.80
CA SER A 621 -35.84 -10.17 25.68
C SER A 621 -34.83 -11.08 26.38
#